data_30229fdd173f7da19051c5aad575c70b
#
_entry.id   30229fdd173f7da19051c5aad575c70b
#
_cell.length_a   1.000
_cell.length_b   1.000
_cell.length_c   1.000
_cell.angle_alpha   90.00
_cell.angle_beta   90.00
_cell.angle_gamma   90.00
#
_symmetry.space_group_name_H-M   'P 1'
#
loop_
_entity.id
_entity.type
_entity.pdbx_description
1 polymer ?
#
loop_
_entity_poly.entity_id
_entity_poly.type
_entity_poly.pdbx_seq_one_letter_code
_entity_poly.pdbx_strand_id
1 'polypeptide(L)'
;RLPSIVANWIISQATGVALHDYGCSLKVFRAEVVKSLRLYGEMHRFLPAIASEQGVRIAEVAVNHRARRAGTTKYGISRTVRVVLDLVTVKFLLNYSTRPLQIFGLFGIASGGVGALITAYLGWVRLVQQQPIADRPLLLLGVLLVFTGVQLVTFGLLAELMARTYYESQDKPTYVIREIRQSEPPAEPSTLAAVR
;
A
#
# COMPACT_ATOMS: atom_id res chain seq x y z
N ARG A 1 22.03 6.81 -15.90
CA ARG A 1 21.99 7.29 -14.50
C ARG A 1 20.69 8.04 -14.16
N LEU A 2 20.19 8.93 -15.04
CA LEU A 2 18.93 9.67 -14.80
C LEU A 2 17.71 8.78 -14.47
N PRO A 3 17.41 7.71 -15.23
CA PRO A 3 16.25 6.88 -14.93
C PRO A 3 16.30 6.19 -13.55
N SER A 4 17.49 5.81 -13.08
CA SER A 4 17.63 5.20 -11.75
C SER A 4 17.46 6.21 -10.62
N ILE A 5 17.92 7.45 -10.81
CA ILE A 5 17.72 8.53 -9.82
C ILE A 5 16.23 8.84 -9.68
N VAL A 6 15.54 9.00 -10.81
CA VAL A 6 14.08 9.26 -10.82
C VAL A 6 13.33 8.09 -10.19
N ALA A 7 13.68 6.84 -10.52
CA ALA A 7 13.06 5.67 -9.94
C ALA A 7 13.27 5.60 -8.41
N ASN A 8 14.49 5.81 -7.92
CA ASN A 8 14.78 5.81 -6.49
C ASN A 8 14.06 6.94 -5.76
N TRP A 9 13.97 8.13 -6.37
CA TRP A 9 13.21 9.25 -5.81
C TRP A 9 11.71 8.93 -5.70
N ILE A 10 11.11 8.37 -6.77
CA ILE A 10 9.70 7.96 -6.75
C ILE A 10 9.46 6.89 -5.66
N ILE A 11 10.35 5.90 -5.56
CA ILE A 11 10.24 4.84 -4.55
C ILE A 11 10.36 5.44 -3.15
N SER A 12 11.33 6.33 -2.90
CA SER A 12 11.51 7.01 -1.62
C SER A 12 10.26 7.79 -1.21
N GLN A 13 9.69 8.57 -2.13
CA GLN A 13 8.46 9.32 -1.87
C GLN A 13 7.25 8.39 -1.63
N ALA A 14 7.18 7.30 -2.35
CA ALA A 14 6.08 6.37 -2.24
C ALA A 14 6.13 5.56 -0.94
N THR A 15 7.31 5.18 -0.48
CA THR A 15 7.52 4.29 0.68
C THR A 15 7.86 5.04 1.97
N GLY A 16 8.17 6.34 1.90
CA GLY A 16 8.59 7.12 3.06
C GLY A 16 10.03 6.80 3.55
N VAL A 17 10.76 5.93 2.87
CA VAL A 17 12.13 5.55 3.20
C VAL A 17 13.08 6.18 2.18
N ALA A 18 13.94 7.08 2.63
CA ALA A 18 14.90 7.75 1.75
C ALA A 18 16.16 6.88 1.59
N LEU A 19 16.34 6.27 0.42
CA LEU A 19 17.52 5.50 0.04
C LEU A 19 18.06 5.99 -1.30
N HIS A 20 19.38 6.01 -1.42
CA HIS A 20 20.06 6.39 -2.67
C HIS A 20 19.99 5.29 -3.72
N ASP A 21 20.00 4.02 -3.30
CA ASP A 21 19.95 2.87 -4.21
C ASP A 21 19.09 1.72 -3.69
N TYR A 22 17.83 1.68 -4.13
CA TYR A 22 16.94 0.56 -3.90
C TYR A 22 17.31 -0.70 -4.69
N GLY A 23 18.04 -0.52 -5.79
CA GLY A 23 18.43 -1.60 -6.71
C GLY A 23 19.61 -2.44 -6.23
N CYS A 24 20.32 -2.01 -5.19
CA CYS A 24 21.46 -2.73 -4.64
C CYS A 24 21.02 -4.12 -4.12
N SER A 25 21.71 -5.16 -4.56
CA SER A 25 21.46 -6.53 -4.12
C SER A 25 22.04 -6.85 -2.75
N LEU A 26 23.03 -6.07 -2.30
CA LEU A 26 23.64 -6.27 -0.99
C LEU A 26 22.78 -5.60 0.08
N LYS A 27 22.12 -6.42 0.86
CA LYS A 27 21.25 -6.01 1.97
C LYS A 27 21.52 -6.91 3.16
N VAL A 28 21.68 -6.31 4.33
CA VAL A 28 21.91 -7.03 5.59
C VAL A 28 20.77 -6.71 6.54
N PHE A 29 20.19 -7.72 7.15
CA PHE A 29 19.10 -7.60 8.10
C PHE A 29 19.41 -8.40 9.37
N ARG A 30 18.88 -7.96 10.50
CA ARG A 30 18.85 -8.80 11.69
C ARG A 30 17.96 -10.02 11.48
N ALA A 31 18.33 -11.17 12.04
CA ALA A 31 17.56 -12.41 11.86
C ALA A 31 16.10 -12.29 12.32
N GLU A 32 15.85 -11.57 13.39
CA GLU A 32 14.52 -11.29 13.92
C GLU A 32 13.63 -10.59 12.88
N VAL A 33 14.18 -9.58 12.18
CA VAL A 33 13.49 -8.82 11.13
C VAL A 33 13.17 -9.74 9.96
N VAL A 34 14.14 -10.51 9.47
CA VAL A 34 13.94 -11.41 8.32
C VAL A 34 12.89 -12.47 8.60
N LYS A 35 12.88 -13.04 9.81
CA LYS A 35 11.91 -14.05 10.20
C LYS A 35 10.48 -13.53 10.30
N SER A 36 10.31 -12.23 10.56
CA SER A 36 8.99 -11.58 10.61
C SER A 36 8.48 -11.12 9.24
N LEU A 37 9.40 -10.95 8.25
CA LEU A 37 9.03 -10.51 6.92
C LEU A 37 8.39 -11.66 6.12
N ARG A 38 7.22 -11.41 5.56
CA ARG A 38 6.58 -12.29 4.60
C ARG A 38 6.60 -11.63 3.24
N LEU A 39 7.31 -12.21 2.30
CA LEU A 39 7.52 -11.66 0.98
C LEU A 39 6.68 -12.41 -0.05
N TYR A 40 6.08 -11.66 -0.95
CA TYR A 40 5.31 -12.16 -2.08
C TYR A 40 5.83 -11.54 -3.39
N GLY A 41 5.95 -12.33 -4.43
CA GLY A 41 6.34 -11.85 -5.76
C GLY A 41 7.66 -11.04 -5.76
N GLU A 42 7.67 -9.93 -6.47
CA GLU A 42 8.86 -9.08 -6.68
C GLU A 42 9.17 -8.11 -5.50
N MET A 43 8.64 -8.39 -4.30
CA MET A 43 8.82 -7.51 -3.13
C MET A 43 10.26 -7.39 -2.64
N HIS A 44 11.17 -8.23 -3.13
CA HIS A 44 12.59 -8.20 -2.73
C HIS A 44 13.27 -6.84 -2.93
N ARG A 45 12.80 -6.01 -3.85
CA ARG A 45 13.32 -4.65 -4.06
C ARG A 45 12.91 -3.69 -2.96
N PHE A 46 11.72 -3.89 -2.43
CA PHE A 46 11.09 -3.01 -1.45
C PHE A 46 11.29 -3.49 0.00
N LEU A 47 12.16 -4.49 0.21
CA LEU A 47 12.51 -5.01 1.53
C LEU A 47 12.78 -3.92 2.57
N PRO A 48 13.56 -2.86 2.27
CA PRO A 48 13.75 -1.79 3.24
C PRO A 48 12.45 -1.08 3.63
N ALA A 49 11.58 -0.81 2.64
CA ALA A 49 10.29 -0.18 2.90
C ALA A 49 9.39 -1.05 3.77
N ILE A 50 9.30 -2.35 3.46
CA ILE A 50 8.50 -3.32 4.23
C ILE A 50 9.05 -3.47 5.66
N ALA A 51 10.38 -3.47 5.82
CA ALA A 51 11.00 -3.55 7.14
C ALA A 51 10.77 -2.26 7.96
N SER A 52 10.73 -1.09 7.32
CA SER A 52 10.49 0.18 8.02
C SER A 52 9.11 0.26 8.65
N GLU A 53 8.09 -0.37 8.05
CA GLU A 53 6.73 -0.49 8.62
C GLU A 53 6.72 -1.22 9.97
N GLN A 54 7.69 -2.08 10.20
CA GLN A 54 7.86 -2.77 11.49
C GLN A 54 8.68 -1.94 12.49
N GLY A 55 8.93 -0.66 12.20
CA GLY A 55 9.71 0.24 13.06
C GLY A 55 11.22 -0.03 13.03
N VAL A 56 11.74 -0.73 12.03
CA VAL A 56 13.17 -1.01 11.88
C VAL A 56 13.89 0.23 11.37
N ARG A 57 14.99 0.58 12.04
CA ARG A 57 15.88 1.65 11.59
C ARG A 57 16.78 1.16 10.46
N ILE A 58 16.82 1.93 9.37
CA ILE A 58 17.58 1.61 8.16
C ILE A 58 18.75 2.57 8.05
N ALA A 59 19.92 2.05 7.68
CA ALA A 59 21.11 2.83 7.38
C ALA A 59 21.72 2.36 6.07
N GLU A 60 22.30 3.29 5.31
CA GLU A 60 23.10 3.00 4.13
C GLU A 60 24.58 3.09 4.46
N VAL A 61 25.33 2.13 3.98
CA VAL A 61 26.79 2.10 4.09
C VAL A 61 27.40 2.06 2.71
N ALA A 62 28.32 2.95 2.43
CA ALA A 62 29.05 2.96 1.17
C ALA A 62 29.89 1.70 1.04
N VAL A 63 29.72 0.98 -0.06
CA VAL A 63 30.48 -0.24 -0.38
C VAL A 63 31.24 -0.09 -1.67
N ASN A 64 32.34 -0.82 -1.81
CA ASN A 64 33.15 -0.78 -3.01
C ASN A 64 32.47 -1.54 -4.14
N HIS A 65 31.95 -0.80 -5.12
CA HIS A 65 31.26 -1.36 -6.28
C HIS A 65 32.29 -1.67 -7.40
N ARG A 66 32.36 -2.92 -7.78
CA ARG A 66 33.18 -3.36 -8.91
C ARG A 66 32.35 -3.42 -10.19
N ALA A 67 32.90 -2.94 -11.29
CA ALA A 67 32.27 -3.05 -12.59
C ALA A 67 32.07 -4.52 -12.98
N ARG A 68 30.95 -4.81 -13.65
CA ARG A 68 30.65 -6.15 -14.15
C ARG A 68 31.71 -6.59 -15.16
N ARG A 69 32.29 -7.77 -14.95
CA ARG A 69 33.31 -8.34 -15.85
C ARG A 69 32.76 -8.99 -17.10
N ALA A 70 31.50 -9.44 -17.12
CA ALA A 70 30.86 -10.11 -18.24
C ALA A 70 29.36 -9.81 -18.30
N GLY A 71 28.79 -9.86 -19.50
CA GLY A 71 27.36 -9.69 -19.77
C GLY A 71 26.94 -8.27 -20.14
N THR A 72 25.86 -8.16 -20.90
CA THR A 72 25.22 -6.89 -21.30
C THR A 72 24.10 -6.50 -20.35
N THR A 73 23.87 -5.21 -20.21
CA THR A 73 22.74 -4.69 -19.41
C THR A 73 21.42 -4.97 -20.11
N LYS A 74 20.57 -5.81 -19.50
CA LYS A 74 19.21 -6.10 -19.99
C LYS A 74 18.19 -5.07 -19.46
N TYR A 75 18.48 -3.77 -19.61
CA TYR A 75 17.55 -2.72 -19.20
C TYR A 75 16.63 -2.35 -20.37
N GLY A 76 15.39 -2.82 -20.36
CA GLY A 76 14.35 -2.46 -21.33
C GLY A 76 13.23 -1.63 -20.67
N ILE A 77 12.47 -0.91 -21.49
CA ILE A 77 11.32 -0.10 -21.07
C ILE A 77 10.28 -0.97 -20.33
N SER A 78 10.10 -2.22 -20.75
CA SER A 78 9.20 -3.19 -20.09
C SER A 78 9.51 -3.42 -18.60
N ARG A 79 10.79 -3.29 -18.22
CA ARG A 79 11.19 -3.38 -16.81
C ARG A 79 10.75 -2.15 -16.02
N THR A 80 10.81 -0.96 -16.60
CA THR A 80 10.35 0.27 -15.95
C THR A 80 8.85 0.20 -15.65
N VAL A 81 8.06 -0.23 -16.63
CA VAL A 81 6.62 -0.42 -16.42
C VAL A 81 6.34 -1.41 -15.29
N ARG A 82 7.07 -2.54 -15.27
CA ARG A 82 6.94 -3.56 -14.22
C ARG A 82 7.28 -3.00 -12.84
N VAL A 83 8.39 -2.25 -12.73
CA VAL A 83 8.79 -1.61 -11.46
C VAL A 83 7.75 -0.60 -10.97
N VAL A 84 7.13 0.16 -11.88
CA VAL A 84 6.06 1.10 -11.52
C VAL A 84 4.82 0.35 -11.00
N LEU A 85 4.41 -0.73 -11.67
CA LEU A 85 3.29 -1.57 -11.21
C LEU A 85 3.58 -2.22 -9.86
N ASP A 86 4.80 -2.75 -9.67
CA ASP A 86 5.25 -3.30 -8.40
C ASP A 86 5.21 -2.24 -7.29
N LEU A 87 5.64 -1.01 -7.60
CA LEU A 87 5.61 0.10 -6.64
C LEU A 87 4.18 0.47 -6.25
N VAL A 88 3.26 0.54 -7.21
CA VAL A 88 1.83 0.78 -6.94
C VAL A 88 1.29 -0.31 -6.03
N THR A 89 1.61 -1.58 -6.33
CA THR A 89 1.19 -2.73 -5.53
C THR A 89 1.74 -2.65 -4.10
N VAL A 90 3.05 -2.37 -3.95
CA VAL A 90 3.67 -2.26 -2.63
C VAL A 90 3.10 -1.08 -1.85
N LYS A 91 2.96 0.09 -2.47
CA LYS A 91 2.33 1.26 -1.83
C LYS A 91 0.90 0.96 -1.37
N PHE A 92 0.12 0.30 -2.21
CA PHE A 92 -1.23 -0.12 -1.85
C PHE A 92 -1.22 -1.07 -0.65
N LEU A 93 -0.35 -2.08 -0.66
CA LEU A 93 -0.24 -3.05 0.42
C LEU A 93 0.25 -2.42 1.73
N LEU A 94 1.20 -1.48 1.69
CA LEU A 94 1.70 -0.83 2.90
C LEU A 94 0.65 0.12 3.52
N ASN A 95 0.00 0.95 2.70
CA ASN A 95 -0.83 2.02 3.23
C ASN A 95 -2.32 1.67 3.33
N TYR A 96 -2.81 0.76 2.47
CA TYR A 96 -4.25 0.57 2.25
C TYR A 96 -4.72 -0.88 2.33
N SER A 97 -3.83 -1.83 2.64
CA SER A 97 -4.20 -3.25 2.75
C SER A 97 -5.26 -3.50 3.83
N THR A 98 -5.29 -2.68 4.88
CA THR A 98 -6.25 -2.81 5.98
C THR A 98 -7.55 -2.03 5.76
N ARG A 99 -7.55 -1.03 4.86
CA ARG A 99 -8.71 -0.15 4.63
C ARG A 99 -8.83 0.29 3.16
N PRO A 100 -8.97 -0.64 2.21
CA PRO A 100 -9.03 -0.31 0.78
C PRO A 100 -10.26 0.52 0.42
N LEU A 101 -11.36 0.40 1.18
CA LEU A 101 -12.57 1.18 0.97
C LEU A 101 -12.33 2.70 1.04
N GLN A 102 -11.34 3.15 1.81
CA GLN A 102 -11.08 4.59 1.93
C GLN A 102 -10.65 5.22 0.60
N ILE A 103 -9.80 4.53 -0.19
CA ILE A 103 -9.40 5.04 -1.52
C ILE A 103 -10.54 4.89 -2.52
N PHE A 104 -10.98 3.66 -2.72
CA PHE A 104 -11.99 3.38 -3.73
C PHE A 104 -13.30 4.10 -3.45
N GLY A 105 -13.68 4.21 -2.16
CA GLY A 105 -14.86 4.94 -1.74
C GLY A 105 -14.75 6.44 -2.01
N LEU A 106 -13.60 7.07 -1.69
CA LEU A 106 -13.39 8.49 -1.97
C LEU A 106 -13.51 8.80 -3.46
N PHE A 107 -12.80 8.07 -4.30
CA PHE A 107 -12.88 8.24 -5.76
C PHE A 107 -14.26 7.90 -6.30
N GLY A 108 -14.92 6.88 -5.73
CA GLY A 108 -16.26 6.48 -6.10
C GLY A 108 -17.30 7.54 -5.78
N ILE A 109 -17.27 8.12 -4.58
CA ILE A 109 -18.16 9.20 -4.16
C ILE A 109 -17.88 10.47 -4.98
N ALA A 110 -16.62 10.81 -5.21
CA ALA A 110 -16.27 11.98 -6.02
C ALA A 110 -16.76 11.83 -7.47
N SER A 111 -16.48 10.70 -8.12
CA SER A 111 -16.94 10.41 -9.49
C SER A 111 -18.46 10.38 -9.58
N GLY A 112 -19.12 9.62 -8.70
CA GLY A 112 -20.57 9.51 -8.66
C GLY A 112 -21.25 10.85 -8.36
N GLY A 113 -20.68 11.64 -7.45
CA GLY A 113 -21.17 12.98 -7.12
C GLY A 113 -21.10 13.94 -8.30
N VAL A 114 -19.97 13.98 -9.02
CA VAL A 114 -19.84 14.79 -10.24
C VAL A 114 -20.82 14.32 -11.29
N GLY A 115 -20.95 13.00 -11.51
CA GLY A 115 -21.92 12.44 -12.44
C GLY A 115 -23.36 12.78 -12.08
N ALA A 116 -23.71 12.71 -10.79
CA ALA A 116 -25.04 13.08 -10.30
C ALA A 116 -25.33 14.58 -10.51
N LEU A 117 -24.38 15.46 -10.28
CA LEU A 117 -24.52 16.90 -10.53
C LEU A 117 -24.74 17.18 -12.02
N ILE A 118 -23.98 16.55 -12.91
CA ILE A 118 -24.15 16.69 -14.36
C ILE A 118 -25.53 16.21 -14.78
N THR A 119 -25.97 15.04 -14.34
CA THR A 119 -27.29 14.49 -14.70
C THR A 119 -28.44 15.31 -14.12
N ALA A 120 -28.30 15.81 -12.88
CA ALA A 120 -29.27 16.72 -12.27
C ALA A 120 -29.36 18.05 -13.03
N TYR A 121 -28.24 18.63 -13.42
CA TYR A 121 -28.20 19.86 -14.22
C TYR A 121 -28.92 19.66 -15.57
N LEU A 122 -28.65 18.56 -16.27
CA LEU A 122 -29.31 18.25 -17.54
C LEU A 122 -30.81 17.97 -17.35
N GLY A 123 -31.19 17.31 -16.25
CA GLY A 123 -32.60 17.16 -15.87
C GLY A 123 -33.30 18.51 -15.69
N TRP A 124 -32.66 19.45 -15.00
CA TRP A 124 -33.15 20.82 -14.87
C TRP A 124 -33.34 21.52 -16.23
N VAL A 125 -32.31 21.43 -17.12
CA VAL A 125 -32.39 22.01 -18.47
C VAL A 125 -33.57 21.41 -19.26
N ARG A 126 -33.79 20.09 -19.14
CA ARG A 126 -34.89 19.40 -19.82
C ARG A 126 -36.26 19.83 -19.29
N LEU A 127 -36.41 19.88 -17.96
CA LEU A 127 -37.72 20.11 -17.33
C LEU A 127 -38.12 21.58 -17.32
N VAL A 128 -37.15 22.47 -17.06
CA VAL A 128 -37.44 23.91 -16.89
C VAL A 128 -37.24 24.68 -18.19
N GLN A 129 -36.15 24.43 -18.89
CA GLN A 129 -35.83 25.13 -20.14
C GLN A 129 -36.45 24.48 -21.39
N GLN A 130 -37.06 23.30 -21.23
CA GLN A 130 -37.69 22.51 -22.32
C GLN A 130 -36.76 22.22 -23.50
N GLN A 131 -35.44 22.28 -23.27
CA GLN A 131 -34.44 22.02 -24.31
C GLN A 131 -34.17 20.51 -24.49
N PRO A 132 -33.94 20.04 -25.73
CA PRO A 132 -33.55 18.65 -25.95
C PRO A 132 -32.18 18.37 -25.35
N ILE A 133 -32.03 17.20 -24.70
CA ILE A 133 -30.78 16.75 -24.05
C ILE A 133 -30.21 15.51 -24.73
N ALA A 134 -30.94 14.90 -25.69
CA ALA A 134 -30.56 13.63 -26.30
C ALA A 134 -29.21 13.71 -27.05
N ASP A 135 -28.93 14.84 -27.72
CA ASP A 135 -27.71 15.03 -28.51
C ASP A 135 -26.56 15.64 -27.71
N ARG A 136 -26.63 15.60 -26.38
CA ARG A 136 -25.58 16.15 -25.54
C ARG A 136 -24.66 15.02 -25.04
N PRO A 137 -23.38 14.96 -25.48
CA PRO A 137 -22.41 14.00 -24.98
C PRO A 137 -22.22 14.05 -23.44
N LEU A 138 -22.53 15.21 -22.84
CA LEU A 138 -22.47 15.44 -21.40
C LEU A 138 -23.43 14.52 -20.62
N LEU A 139 -24.58 14.12 -21.19
CA LEU A 139 -25.49 13.17 -20.55
C LEU A 139 -24.83 11.80 -20.40
N LEU A 140 -24.19 11.33 -21.47
CA LEU A 140 -23.47 10.05 -21.44
C LEU A 140 -22.33 10.08 -20.43
N LEU A 141 -21.58 11.19 -20.38
CA LEU A 141 -20.51 11.38 -19.40
C LEU A 141 -21.05 11.34 -17.96
N GLY A 142 -22.17 12.04 -17.69
CA GLY A 142 -22.79 12.05 -16.36
C GLY A 142 -23.20 10.64 -15.90
N VAL A 143 -23.90 9.91 -16.78
CA VAL A 143 -24.32 8.53 -16.50
C VAL A 143 -23.09 7.62 -16.29
N LEU A 144 -22.09 7.72 -17.15
CA LEU A 144 -20.85 6.94 -17.03
C LEU A 144 -20.14 7.20 -15.69
N LEU A 145 -20.04 8.46 -15.26
CA LEU A 145 -19.42 8.83 -13.99
C LEU A 145 -20.20 8.29 -12.78
N VAL A 146 -21.54 8.29 -12.82
CA VAL A 146 -22.37 7.66 -11.78
C VAL A 146 -22.09 6.16 -11.70
N PHE A 147 -22.11 5.46 -12.84
CA PHE A 147 -21.81 4.03 -12.88
C PHE A 147 -20.41 3.72 -12.37
N THR A 148 -19.42 4.47 -12.82
CA THR A 148 -18.02 4.34 -12.35
C THR A 148 -17.94 4.58 -10.84
N GLY A 149 -18.67 5.56 -10.32
CA GLY A 149 -18.72 5.83 -8.89
C GLY A 149 -19.25 4.66 -8.08
N VAL A 150 -20.41 4.11 -8.49
CA VAL A 150 -20.99 2.92 -7.85
C VAL A 150 -20.04 1.72 -7.94
N GLN A 151 -19.42 1.51 -9.10
CA GLN A 151 -18.50 0.40 -9.32
C GLN A 151 -17.25 0.50 -8.42
N LEU A 152 -16.67 1.70 -8.28
CA LEU A 152 -15.52 1.92 -7.38
C LEU A 152 -15.88 1.67 -5.93
N VAL A 153 -17.04 2.14 -5.45
CA VAL A 153 -17.50 1.86 -4.08
C VAL A 153 -17.68 0.35 -3.87
N THR A 154 -18.28 -0.34 -4.82
CA THR A 154 -18.47 -1.80 -4.75
C THR A 154 -17.12 -2.54 -4.70
N PHE A 155 -16.15 -2.15 -5.53
CA PHE A 155 -14.80 -2.71 -5.46
C PHE A 155 -14.12 -2.42 -4.12
N GLY A 156 -14.31 -1.23 -3.57
CA GLY A 156 -13.79 -0.88 -2.26
C GLY A 156 -14.35 -1.77 -1.14
N LEU A 157 -15.66 -2.01 -1.14
CA LEU A 157 -16.32 -2.92 -0.20
C LEU A 157 -15.82 -4.36 -0.36
N LEU A 158 -15.73 -4.84 -1.60
CA LEU A 158 -15.24 -6.20 -1.86
C LEU A 158 -13.79 -6.37 -1.40
N ALA A 159 -12.92 -5.40 -1.70
CA ALA A 159 -11.54 -5.41 -1.27
C ALA A 159 -11.41 -5.38 0.27
N GLU A 160 -12.27 -4.61 0.96
CA GLU A 160 -12.33 -4.58 2.43
C GLU A 160 -12.72 -5.94 3.02
N LEU A 161 -13.76 -6.59 2.46
CA LEU A 161 -14.17 -7.92 2.88
C LEU A 161 -13.06 -8.95 2.64
N MET A 162 -12.42 -8.90 1.48
CA MET A 162 -11.30 -9.80 1.17
C MET A 162 -10.11 -9.59 2.12
N ALA A 163 -9.78 -8.34 2.44
CA ALA A 163 -8.71 -8.04 3.40
C ALA A 163 -9.04 -8.61 4.79
N ARG A 164 -10.24 -8.39 5.30
CA ARG A 164 -10.68 -8.93 6.59
C ARG A 164 -10.63 -10.46 6.61
N THR A 165 -11.25 -11.11 5.61
CA THR A 165 -11.23 -12.57 5.50
C THR A 165 -9.81 -13.12 5.46
N TYR A 166 -8.89 -12.43 4.76
CA TYR A 166 -7.49 -12.86 4.68
C TYR A 166 -6.79 -12.77 6.05
N TYR A 167 -6.98 -11.68 6.80
CA TYR A 167 -6.37 -11.54 8.14
C TYR A 167 -6.97 -12.52 9.14
N GLU A 168 -8.29 -12.68 9.15
CA GLU A 168 -8.99 -13.61 10.03
C GLU A 168 -8.67 -15.08 9.75
N SER A 169 -8.64 -15.48 8.48
CA SER A 169 -8.36 -16.88 8.09
C SER A 169 -6.93 -17.33 8.39
N GLN A 170 -5.99 -16.39 8.52
CA GLN A 170 -4.58 -16.70 8.78
C GLN A 170 -4.15 -16.44 10.23
N ASP A 171 -5.07 -16.05 11.09
CA ASP A 171 -4.79 -15.69 12.49
C ASP A 171 -3.58 -14.74 12.63
N LYS A 172 -3.50 -13.78 11.69
CA LYS A 172 -2.38 -12.84 11.60
C LYS A 172 -2.63 -11.63 12.47
N PRO A 173 -1.82 -11.41 13.51
CA PRO A 173 -1.88 -10.16 14.26
C PRO A 173 -1.48 -9.00 13.34
N THR A 174 -2.21 -7.89 13.44
CA THR A 174 -1.91 -6.64 12.74
C THR A 174 -0.78 -5.85 13.41
N TYR A 175 -0.15 -6.40 14.42
CA TYR A 175 0.91 -5.79 15.21
C TYR A 175 2.08 -6.75 15.41
N VAL A 176 3.26 -6.19 15.65
CA VAL A 176 4.47 -6.94 15.99
C VAL A 176 4.77 -6.70 17.48
N ILE A 177 4.83 -7.77 18.26
CA ILE A 177 5.21 -7.70 19.68
C ILE A 177 6.71 -7.44 19.76
N ARG A 178 7.09 -6.28 20.27
CA ARG A 178 8.49 -5.92 20.47
C ARG A 178 9.05 -6.51 21.77
N GLU A 179 8.25 -6.47 22.84
CA GLU A 179 8.66 -6.89 24.18
C GLU A 179 7.43 -7.27 25.00
N ILE A 180 7.50 -8.39 25.68
CA ILE A 180 6.47 -8.81 26.66
C ILE A 180 7.05 -8.55 28.05
N ARG A 181 6.52 -7.57 28.75
CA ARG A 181 6.84 -7.33 30.17
C ARG A 181 5.79 -7.99 31.02
N GLN A 182 6.16 -9.09 31.66
CA GLN A 182 5.33 -9.72 32.69
C GLN A 182 5.73 -9.10 34.04
N SER A 183 4.75 -8.64 34.80
CA SER A 183 4.97 -8.34 36.19
C SER A 183 5.25 -9.67 36.90
N GLU A 184 6.36 -9.75 37.63
CA GLU A 184 6.63 -10.89 38.49
C GLU A 184 5.43 -11.07 39.43
N PRO A 185 4.84 -12.29 39.54
CA PRO A 185 3.74 -12.50 40.48
C PRO A 185 4.26 -12.10 41.86
N PRO A 186 3.44 -11.44 42.71
CA PRO A 186 3.84 -11.10 44.05
C PRO A 186 4.35 -12.36 44.75
N ALA A 187 5.55 -12.30 45.32
CA ALA A 187 6.14 -13.40 46.05
C ALA A 187 5.11 -13.92 47.06
N GLU A 188 4.79 -15.21 46.97
CA GLU A 188 3.90 -15.84 47.97
C GLU A 188 4.48 -15.53 49.37
N PRO A 189 3.65 -15.07 50.30
CA PRO A 189 4.11 -14.84 51.65
C PRO A 189 4.63 -16.19 52.19
N SER A 190 5.95 -16.23 52.42
CA SER A 190 6.60 -17.37 53.06
C SER A 190 5.81 -17.72 54.31
N THR A 191 5.15 -18.88 54.31
CA THR A 191 4.50 -19.44 55.47
C THR A 191 5.57 -19.60 56.53
N LEU A 192 5.68 -18.59 57.42
CA LEU A 192 6.46 -18.70 58.64
C LEU A 192 5.95 -19.93 59.37
N ALA A 193 6.75 -20.98 59.32
CA ALA A 193 6.57 -22.18 60.10
C ALA A 193 6.36 -21.80 61.53
N ALA A 194 5.21 -22.14 62.05
CA ALA A 194 4.95 -22.11 63.47
C ALA A 194 5.98 -22.97 64.17
N VAL A 195 6.91 -22.33 64.87
CA VAL A 195 7.79 -22.98 65.84
C VAL A 195 6.98 -23.17 67.10
N ARG A 196 6.82 -24.41 67.46
CA ARG A 196 6.45 -24.83 68.79
C ARG A 196 7.63 -24.64 69.72
#